data_853fef3bb610ed4476b9330c4bf78434
#
_entry.id   853fef3bb610ed4476b9330c4bf78434
#
_cell.length_a   1.000
_cell.length_b   1.000
_cell.length_c   1.000
_cell.angle_alpha   90.00
_cell.angle_beta   90.00
_cell.angle_gamma   90.00
#
_symmetry.space_group_name_H-M   'P 1'
#
loop_
_entity.id
_entity.type
_entity.pdbx_description
1 polymer ?
#
loop_
_entity_poly.entity_id
_entity_poly.type
_entity_poly.pdbx_seq_one_letter_code
_entity_poly.pdbx_strand_id
1 'polypeptide(L)'
;LAVIRDPQVQLHALSHVTGGGLAANLARVLPPGLVAGVDRGTWAPPPVFGLVQRLGQVPSDDLERTLNMGVGFVAVLPPAGVARAVQVLGERGLSAWQVGEVGTLRPTDRAQQGELVSGSKGVDGGSVQMMGGYRTS
;
A
#
# COMPACT_ATOMS: atom_id res chain seq x y z
N LEU A 1 7.03 -3.83 -16.74
CA LEU A 1 8.21 -3.43 -17.55
C LEU A 1 8.07 -1.99 -18.07
N ALA A 2 6.90 -1.52 -18.54
CA ALA A 2 6.74 -0.18 -19.10
C ALA A 2 7.04 0.93 -18.08
N VAL A 3 6.48 0.84 -16.87
CA VAL A 3 6.74 1.80 -15.79
C VAL A 3 8.22 1.81 -15.37
N ILE A 4 8.87 0.63 -15.36
CA ILE A 4 10.30 0.52 -15.01
C ILE A 4 11.20 1.17 -16.06
N ARG A 5 10.78 1.13 -17.33
CA ARG A 5 11.56 1.65 -18.46
C ARG A 5 11.28 3.10 -18.80
N ASP A 6 10.24 3.70 -18.19
CA ASP A 6 9.87 5.08 -18.44
C ASP A 6 10.73 6.02 -17.57
N PRO A 7 11.61 6.84 -18.19
CA PRO A 7 12.52 7.71 -17.44
C PRO A 7 11.82 8.81 -16.64
N GLN A 8 10.55 9.09 -16.96
CA GLN A 8 9.74 10.08 -16.24
C GLN A 8 9.09 9.52 -14.98
N VAL A 9 9.07 8.19 -14.82
CA VAL A 9 8.45 7.55 -13.63
C VAL A 9 9.43 7.42 -12.49
N GLN A 10 10.68 7.05 -12.76
CA GLN A 10 11.75 6.86 -11.76
C GLN A 10 11.31 5.93 -10.61
N LEU A 11 10.94 4.70 -10.92
CA LEU A 11 10.49 3.72 -9.94
C LEU A 11 11.60 3.42 -8.90
N HIS A 12 11.29 3.67 -7.61
CA HIS A 12 12.21 3.42 -6.49
C HIS A 12 12.05 2.02 -5.89
N ALA A 13 10.81 1.58 -5.71
CA ALA A 13 10.49 0.25 -5.18
C ALA A 13 9.16 -0.26 -5.73
N LEU A 14 9.03 -1.58 -5.76
CA LEU A 14 7.79 -2.26 -6.14
C LEU A 14 7.51 -3.37 -5.12
N SER A 15 6.34 -3.34 -4.51
CA SER A 15 5.86 -4.35 -3.58
C SER A 15 4.74 -5.16 -4.21
N HIS A 16 4.90 -6.48 -4.28
CA HIS A 16 3.82 -7.40 -4.61
C HIS A 16 3.06 -7.75 -3.33
N VAL A 17 1.78 -7.39 -3.28
CA VAL A 17 0.94 -7.63 -2.11
C VAL A 17 0.38 -9.04 -2.14
N THR A 18 0.94 -9.89 -1.29
CA THR A 18 0.57 -11.30 -1.10
C THR A 18 0.04 -11.55 0.31
N GLY A 19 0.14 -12.78 0.82
CA GLY A 19 -0.19 -13.08 2.21
C GLY A 19 0.56 -12.18 3.20
N GLY A 20 -0.13 -11.71 4.22
CA GLY A 20 0.33 -10.71 5.17
C GLY A 20 -0.19 -9.29 4.89
N GLY A 21 -1.03 -9.12 3.86
CA GLY A 21 -1.70 -7.85 3.56
C GLY A 21 -0.78 -6.76 2.99
N LEU A 22 -1.38 -5.61 2.68
CA LEU A 22 -0.69 -4.50 2.04
C LEU A 22 0.43 -3.93 2.92
N ALA A 23 0.14 -3.65 4.18
CA ALA A 23 1.05 -2.96 5.08
C ALA A 23 2.36 -3.73 5.28
N ALA A 24 2.30 -5.02 5.61
CA ALA A 24 3.50 -5.82 5.85
C ALA A 24 4.34 -6.02 4.59
N ASN A 25 3.70 -6.18 3.42
CA ASN A 25 4.43 -6.32 2.16
C ASN A 25 5.09 -5.02 1.72
N LEU A 26 4.42 -3.87 1.88
CA LEU A 26 5.00 -2.57 1.55
C LEU A 26 6.15 -2.21 2.50
N ALA A 27 5.99 -2.43 3.81
CA ALA A 27 7.03 -2.12 4.80
C ALA A 27 8.37 -2.81 4.50
N ARG A 28 8.37 -3.99 3.89
CA ARG A 28 9.59 -4.75 3.54
C ARG A 28 10.43 -4.09 2.45
N VAL A 29 9.82 -3.33 1.56
CA VAL A 29 10.52 -2.69 0.44
C VAL A 29 10.92 -1.25 0.73
N LEU A 30 10.49 -0.72 1.88
CA LEU A 30 10.89 0.61 2.35
C LEU A 30 12.19 0.53 3.15
N PRO A 31 13.13 1.46 2.94
CA PRO A 31 14.31 1.59 3.80
C PRO A 31 13.93 1.86 5.26
N PRO A 32 14.78 1.44 6.23
CA PRO A 32 14.63 1.81 7.63
C PRO A 32 14.53 3.32 7.83
N GLY A 33 13.66 3.75 8.75
CA GLY A 33 13.45 5.18 9.05
C GLY A 33 12.46 5.88 8.12
N LEU A 34 11.95 5.20 7.08
CA LEU A 34 10.83 5.69 6.28
C LEU A 34 9.50 5.11 6.75
N VAL A 35 8.44 5.91 6.60
CA VAL A 35 7.06 5.50 6.84
C VAL A 35 6.19 5.82 5.64
N ALA A 36 5.38 4.86 5.20
CA ALA A 36 4.33 5.09 4.23
C ALA A 36 3.00 5.28 4.96
N GLY A 37 2.36 6.43 4.75
CA GLY A 37 0.97 6.66 5.11
C GLY A 37 0.08 6.17 3.97
N VAL A 38 -0.76 5.16 4.21
CA VAL A 38 -1.69 4.58 3.24
C VAL A 38 -3.11 4.96 3.61
N ASP A 39 -3.79 5.69 2.73
CA ASP A 39 -5.18 6.14 2.95
C ASP A 39 -6.17 5.12 2.35
N ARG A 40 -6.87 4.40 3.24
CA ARG A 40 -7.96 3.47 2.87
C ARG A 40 -9.10 4.17 2.12
N GLY A 41 -9.32 5.45 2.35
CA GLY A 41 -10.32 6.25 1.67
C GLY A 41 -10.09 6.44 0.18
N THR A 42 -8.96 5.99 -0.38
CA THR A 42 -8.65 6.14 -1.80
C THR A 42 -9.26 5.04 -2.67
N TRP A 43 -9.69 3.90 -2.11
CA TRP A 43 -10.34 2.83 -2.87
C TRP A 43 -11.44 2.12 -2.09
N ALA A 44 -12.27 1.38 -2.82
CA ALA A 44 -13.24 0.42 -2.28
C ALA A 44 -12.71 -1.00 -2.53
N PRO A 45 -12.52 -1.84 -1.50
CA PRO A 45 -12.18 -3.23 -1.72
C PRO A 45 -13.24 -3.95 -2.55
N PRO A 46 -12.87 -4.83 -3.48
CA PRO A 46 -13.82 -5.65 -4.23
C PRO A 46 -14.81 -6.38 -3.32
N PRO A 47 -16.08 -6.55 -3.73
CA PRO A 47 -17.15 -7.14 -2.89
C PRO A 47 -16.85 -8.54 -2.33
N VAL A 48 -15.96 -9.29 -2.99
CA VAL A 48 -15.52 -10.61 -2.53
C VAL A 48 -14.92 -10.58 -1.13
N PHE A 49 -14.19 -9.51 -0.76
CA PHE A 49 -13.61 -9.39 0.59
C PHE A 49 -14.69 -9.25 1.66
N GLY A 50 -15.74 -8.49 1.39
CA GLY A 50 -16.90 -8.40 2.28
C GLY A 50 -17.68 -9.73 2.36
N LEU A 51 -17.73 -10.51 1.29
CA LEU A 51 -18.32 -11.84 1.30
C LEU A 51 -17.52 -12.79 2.20
N VAL A 52 -16.20 -12.86 2.02
CA VAL A 52 -15.30 -13.68 2.84
C VAL A 52 -15.41 -13.28 4.33
N GLN A 53 -15.45 -12.01 4.62
CA GLN A 53 -15.59 -11.48 5.98
C GLN A 53 -16.87 -11.97 6.63
N ARG A 54 -18.01 -11.84 5.95
CA ARG A 54 -19.32 -12.25 6.49
C ARG A 54 -19.45 -13.76 6.66
N LEU A 55 -19.05 -14.54 5.65
CA LEU A 55 -19.19 -16.01 5.70
C LEU A 55 -18.19 -16.63 6.68
N GLY A 56 -16.97 -16.10 6.75
CA GLY A 56 -15.93 -16.59 7.63
C GLY A 56 -15.98 -15.99 9.04
N GLN A 57 -16.87 -15.02 9.28
CA GLN A 57 -16.91 -14.24 10.54
C GLN A 57 -15.53 -13.67 10.93
N VAL A 58 -14.76 -13.23 9.94
CA VAL A 58 -13.39 -12.75 10.12
C VAL A 58 -13.42 -11.30 10.58
N PRO A 59 -12.70 -10.94 11.67
CA PRO A 59 -12.50 -9.55 12.06
C PRO A 59 -11.88 -8.73 10.92
N SER A 60 -12.27 -7.46 10.79
CA SER A 60 -11.77 -6.59 9.71
C SER A 60 -10.25 -6.45 9.70
N ASP A 61 -9.66 -6.35 10.89
CA ASP A 61 -8.21 -6.22 11.05
C ASP A 61 -7.46 -7.48 10.61
N ASP A 62 -8.00 -8.67 10.91
CA ASP A 62 -7.41 -9.94 10.48
C ASP A 62 -7.51 -10.12 8.96
N LEU A 63 -8.64 -9.68 8.38
CA LEU A 63 -8.83 -9.69 6.93
C LEU A 63 -7.77 -8.82 6.23
N GLU A 64 -7.57 -7.59 6.71
CA GLU A 64 -6.61 -6.64 6.15
C GLU A 64 -5.16 -7.11 6.33
N ARG A 65 -4.84 -7.72 7.48
CA ARG A 65 -3.50 -8.29 7.75
C ARG A 65 -3.19 -9.55 6.94
N THR A 66 -4.22 -10.19 6.38
CA THR A 66 -4.07 -11.45 5.65
C THR A 66 -4.19 -11.26 4.15
N LEU A 67 -5.13 -10.43 3.68
CA LEU A 67 -5.49 -10.28 2.28
C LEU A 67 -5.05 -8.94 1.71
N ASN A 68 -4.96 -8.88 0.40
CA ASN A 68 -4.49 -7.68 -0.32
C ASN A 68 -5.55 -6.57 -0.47
N MET A 69 -6.78 -6.81 -0.07
CA MET A 69 -7.93 -5.90 -0.14
C MET A 69 -8.16 -5.27 -1.54
N GLY A 70 -7.73 -5.99 -2.59
CA GLY A 70 -7.86 -5.56 -3.99
C GLY A 70 -6.63 -4.84 -4.56
N VAL A 71 -5.59 -4.63 -3.76
CA VAL A 71 -4.33 -4.00 -4.20
C VAL A 71 -3.27 -5.07 -4.46
N GLY A 72 -3.02 -5.42 -5.71
CA GLY A 72 -2.04 -6.45 -6.08
C GLY A 72 -0.59 -5.98 -6.02
N PHE A 73 -0.32 -4.72 -6.37
CA PHE A 73 1.01 -4.12 -6.37
C PHE A 73 0.98 -2.69 -5.84
N VAL A 74 2.06 -2.31 -5.14
CA VAL A 74 2.32 -0.92 -4.74
C VAL A 74 3.67 -0.50 -5.30
N ALA A 75 3.69 0.61 -6.05
CA ALA A 75 4.90 1.24 -6.58
C ALA A 75 5.25 2.48 -5.76
N VAL A 76 6.51 2.63 -5.38
CA VAL A 76 7.07 3.81 -4.72
C VAL A 76 7.87 4.60 -5.74
N LEU A 77 7.52 5.86 -5.93
CA LEU A 77 8.13 6.74 -6.93
C LEU A 77 8.08 8.21 -6.47
N PRO A 78 8.90 9.11 -7.06
CA PRO A 78 8.84 10.53 -6.76
C PRO A 78 7.47 11.13 -7.11
N PRO A 79 7.02 12.17 -6.41
CA PRO A 79 5.73 12.82 -6.70
C PRO A 79 5.57 13.24 -8.18
N ALA A 80 6.65 13.71 -8.82
CA ALA A 80 6.65 14.10 -10.22
C ALA A 80 6.35 12.95 -11.20
N GLY A 81 6.63 11.70 -10.82
CA GLY A 81 6.38 10.51 -11.65
C GLY A 81 4.98 9.92 -11.52
N VAL A 82 4.19 10.32 -10.51
CA VAL A 82 2.89 9.70 -10.20
C VAL A 82 1.91 9.79 -11.36
N ALA A 83 1.69 10.99 -11.89
CA ALA A 83 0.74 11.20 -13.00
C ALA A 83 1.14 10.38 -14.23
N ARG A 84 2.43 10.35 -14.56
CA ARG A 84 2.95 9.55 -15.68
C ARG A 84 2.78 8.06 -15.46
N ALA A 85 3.07 7.56 -14.27
CA ALA A 85 2.89 6.14 -13.94
C ALA A 85 1.41 5.71 -14.07
N VAL A 86 0.49 6.50 -13.54
CA VAL A 86 -0.96 6.24 -13.65
C VAL A 86 -1.39 6.21 -15.11
N GLN A 87 -0.94 7.16 -15.92
CA GLN A 87 -1.22 7.19 -17.37
C GLN A 87 -0.71 5.93 -18.08
N VAL A 88 0.58 5.58 -17.88
CA VAL A 88 1.21 4.43 -18.55
C VAL A 88 0.55 3.10 -18.17
N LEU A 89 0.07 2.97 -16.93
CA LEU A 89 -0.68 1.79 -16.49
C LEU A 89 -2.09 1.77 -17.08
N GLY A 90 -2.78 2.93 -17.10
CA GLY A 90 -4.10 3.08 -17.69
C GLY A 90 -4.14 2.74 -19.17
N GLU A 91 -3.13 3.16 -19.96
CA GLU A 91 -2.97 2.82 -21.38
C GLU A 91 -2.86 1.30 -21.62
N ARG A 92 -2.56 0.52 -20.58
CA ARG A 92 -2.48 -0.95 -20.59
C ARG A 92 -3.67 -1.63 -19.95
N GLY A 93 -4.73 -0.91 -19.67
CA GLY A 93 -5.93 -1.43 -19.03
C GLY A 93 -5.78 -1.77 -17.55
N LEU A 94 -4.72 -1.26 -16.89
CA LEU A 94 -4.52 -1.45 -15.45
C LEU A 94 -5.05 -0.24 -14.69
N SER A 95 -5.93 -0.47 -13.73
CA SER A 95 -6.38 0.56 -12.81
C SER A 95 -5.25 0.90 -11.82
N ALA A 96 -4.88 2.18 -11.76
CA ALA A 96 -3.84 2.67 -10.86
C ALA A 96 -4.23 4.04 -10.29
N TRP A 97 -3.88 4.27 -9.03
CA TRP A 97 -4.14 5.53 -8.32
C TRP A 97 -3.09 5.75 -7.24
N GLN A 98 -2.97 6.98 -6.76
CA GLN A 98 -2.15 7.31 -5.60
C GLN A 98 -2.87 6.84 -4.34
N VAL A 99 -2.24 5.96 -3.58
CA VAL A 99 -2.79 5.35 -2.37
C VAL A 99 -2.28 6.00 -1.09
N GLY A 100 -1.20 6.80 -1.20
CA GLY A 100 -0.59 7.44 -0.05
C GLY A 100 0.75 8.08 -0.36
N GLU A 101 1.52 8.37 0.68
CA GLU A 101 2.80 9.06 0.59
C GLU A 101 3.84 8.42 1.51
N VAL A 102 5.12 8.55 1.14
CA VAL A 102 6.25 8.09 1.94
C VAL A 102 7.00 9.29 2.50
N GLY A 103 7.27 9.27 3.79
CA GLY A 103 8.03 10.30 4.49
C GLY A 103 9.00 9.72 5.52
N THR A 104 9.67 10.60 6.26
CA THR A 104 10.51 10.20 7.39
C THR A 104 9.66 9.99 8.64
N LEU A 105 9.95 8.93 9.39
CA LEU A 105 9.28 8.65 10.66
C LEU A 105 9.67 9.72 11.69
N ARG A 106 8.72 10.55 12.10
CA ARG A 106 8.92 11.54 13.17
C ARG A 106 8.53 10.94 14.53
N PRO A 107 9.18 11.34 15.62
CA PRO A 107 8.82 10.87 16.98
C PRO A 107 7.34 11.13 17.34
N THR A 108 6.76 12.20 16.81
CA THR A 108 5.34 12.57 16.99
C THR A 108 4.38 11.63 16.28
N ASP A 109 4.81 10.96 15.22
CA ASP A 109 3.95 10.10 14.41
C ASP A 109 3.68 8.76 15.14
N ARG A 110 4.54 8.39 16.08
CA ARG A 110 4.37 7.19 16.93
C ARG A 110 3.24 7.32 17.95
N ALA A 111 2.88 8.54 18.31
CA ALA A 111 1.95 8.79 19.42
C ALA A 111 0.50 9.04 19.00
N GLN A 112 0.23 9.35 17.74
CA GLN A 112 -1.06 9.95 17.38
C GLN A 112 -1.94 9.19 16.37
N GLN A 113 -1.47 8.15 15.67
CA GLN A 113 -2.28 7.58 14.59
C GLN A 113 -1.99 6.09 14.36
N GLY A 114 -2.79 5.21 14.95
CA GLY A 114 -2.90 3.82 14.53
C GLY A 114 -1.65 2.95 14.66
N GLU A 115 -1.81 1.67 14.44
CA GLU A 115 -0.74 0.68 14.53
C GLU A 115 0.27 0.85 13.38
N LEU A 116 1.54 1.09 13.72
CA LEU A 116 2.65 1.04 12.76
C LEU A 116 3.02 -0.42 12.49
N VAL A 117 2.85 -0.84 11.27
CA VAL A 117 3.32 -2.16 10.81
C VAL A 117 4.76 -2.01 10.31
N SER A 118 5.69 -2.61 11.03
CA SER A 118 7.12 -2.65 10.66
C SER A 118 7.43 -3.87 9.80
N GLY A 119 8.31 -3.70 8.81
CA GLY A 119 8.78 -4.79 7.97
C GLY A 119 9.61 -5.78 8.78
N SER A 120 9.17 -7.05 8.84
CA SER A 120 9.85 -8.10 9.58
C SER A 120 9.91 -9.39 8.76
N LYS A 121 10.90 -9.57 7.93
CA LYS A 121 11.38 -10.89 7.47
C LYS A 121 12.88 -10.82 7.20
N GLY A 122 13.67 -10.83 8.27
CA GLY A 122 15.13 -10.97 8.18
C GLY A 122 15.89 -9.76 7.61
N VAL A 123 15.20 -8.65 7.35
CA VAL A 123 15.76 -7.37 6.93
C VAL A 123 15.03 -6.28 7.70
N ASP A 124 15.78 -5.35 8.28
CA ASP A 124 15.19 -4.14 8.87
C ASP A 124 14.57 -3.31 7.73
N GLY A 125 13.24 -3.29 7.66
CA GLY A 125 12.46 -2.49 6.72
C GLY A 125 11.97 -1.19 7.32
N GLY A 126 11.27 -0.39 6.50
CA GLY A 126 10.53 0.76 6.97
C GLY A 126 9.24 0.37 7.68
N SER A 127 8.33 1.33 7.82
CA SER A 127 7.04 1.13 8.47
C SER A 127 5.90 1.60 7.56
N VAL A 128 4.72 1.06 7.80
CA VAL A 128 3.48 1.47 7.11
C VAL A 128 2.42 1.79 8.15
N GLN A 129 1.70 2.86 7.92
CA GLN A 129 0.55 3.28 8.70
C GLN A 129 -0.69 3.30 7.81
N MET A 130 -1.68 2.50 8.17
CA MET A 130 -2.97 2.46 7.50
C MET A 130 -3.90 3.51 8.12
N MET A 131 -4.40 4.46 7.31
CA MET A 131 -5.21 5.59 7.76
C MET A 131 -6.63 5.52 7.21
N GLY A 132 -7.58 6.14 7.92
CA GLY A 132 -8.96 6.25 7.47
C GLY A 132 -9.71 4.93 7.37
N GLY A 133 -10.86 4.96 6.72
CA GLY A 133 -11.70 3.80 6.43
C GLY A 133 -11.88 3.59 4.93
N TYR A 134 -12.16 2.36 4.52
CA TYR A 134 -12.44 2.03 3.12
C TYR A 134 -13.70 2.72 2.60
N ARG A 135 -13.69 3.06 1.30
CA ARG A 135 -14.94 3.46 0.62
C ARG A 135 -15.92 2.30 0.59
N THR A 136 -17.17 2.60 0.73
CA THR A 136 -18.27 1.67 0.40
C THR A 136 -18.42 1.61 -1.12
N SER A 137 -18.45 0.41 -1.67
CA SER A 137 -18.81 0.15 -3.08
C SER A 137 -20.29 0.39 -3.34
#